data_d0afff4eb7fa513db480b603bd395b60
#
_entry.id   d0afff4eb7fa513db480b603bd395b60
#
_cell.length_a   1.000
_cell.length_b   1.000
_cell.length_c   1.000
_cell.angle_alpha   90.00
_cell.angle_beta   90.00
_cell.angle_gamma   90.00
#
_symmetry.space_group_name_H-M   'P 1'
#
loop_
_entity.id
_entity.type
_entity.pdbx_description
1 polymer ?
#
loop_
_entity_poly.entity_id
_entity_poly.type
_entity_poly.pdbx_seq_one_letter_code
_entity_poly.pdbx_strand_id
1 'polypeptide(L)'
;MATAQKLPSKYVKLAKTQLGEDPKNTSAHIESLRRWLSSMPHLTCPDDDDFLLMFLRQSKFIHAKAQARLDNFCTLSTIKSIGDVVWSSPVDLKSKELDNYLNAGLHLPLDYMEDGKSCFWIRPGVWDPDELPIGRLFYYAYKVIFMMALDARTIIGGSVVLLDFTGSTSRQIVKDPNVMKLWSRFLQARNAEAMPMRPCHIIFYNEGKLLDTMKNIMMFYMKEKMKSRMVWCGSDTEKIFETEPGLRAVLPPDIGGDGKPLEDLIQANKKRFREFYGKGDATEAIRVDESKRPLSARDFLQEYKDYNANVMGKGGTYVKMDQGEI
;
A
#
# COMPACT_ATOMS: atom_id res chain seq x y z
N MET A 1 14.16 -16.27 15.68
CA MET A 1 13.06 -17.05 15.09
C MET A 1 11.77 -16.60 15.76
N ALA A 2 10.96 -15.80 15.09
CA ALA A 2 9.62 -15.47 15.58
C ALA A 2 8.79 -16.76 15.42
N THR A 3 8.25 -17.30 16.52
CA THR A 3 7.29 -18.39 16.48
C THR A 3 6.11 -17.95 15.64
N ALA A 4 5.87 -18.61 14.50
CA ALA A 4 4.73 -18.33 13.64
C ALA A 4 3.46 -18.31 14.50
N GLN A 5 2.88 -17.14 14.66
CA GLN A 5 1.68 -16.97 15.48
C GLN A 5 0.55 -17.76 14.81
N LYS A 6 0.04 -18.77 15.51
CA LYS A 6 -1.01 -19.65 14.99
C LYS A 6 -2.21 -18.79 14.59
N LEU A 7 -2.53 -18.78 13.29
CA LEU A 7 -3.68 -18.03 12.78
C LEU A 7 -4.98 -18.44 13.47
N PRO A 8 -5.82 -17.49 13.89
CA PRO A 8 -7.16 -17.79 14.37
C PRO A 8 -7.96 -18.60 13.34
N SER A 9 -8.82 -19.53 13.79
CA SER A 9 -9.57 -20.46 12.94
C SER A 9 -10.38 -19.74 11.82
N LYS A 10 -10.89 -18.55 12.11
CA LYS A 10 -11.56 -17.67 11.14
C LYS A 10 -10.65 -17.40 9.93
N TYR A 11 -9.40 -17.02 10.15
CA TYR A 11 -8.48 -16.70 9.06
C TYR A 11 -8.00 -17.95 8.30
N VAL A 12 -7.88 -19.09 8.96
CA VAL A 12 -7.62 -20.36 8.27
C VAL A 12 -8.74 -20.69 7.30
N LYS A 13 -10.01 -20.50 7.71
CA LYS A 13 -11.18 -20.68 6.83
C LYS A 13 -11.17 -19.69 5.67
N LEU A 14 -10.91 -18.40 5.95
CA LEU A 14 -10.83 -17.35 4.92
C LEU A 14 -9.70 -17.62 3.91
N ALA A 15 -8.51 -18.01 4.37
CA ALA A 15 -7.39 -18.35 3.52
C ALA A 15 -7.74 -19.47 2.53
N LYS A 16 -8.39 -20.54 3.03
CA LYS A 16 -8.86 -21.63 2.19
C LYS A 16 -9.91 -21.19 1.18
N THR A 17 -10.96 -20.49 1.63
CA THR A 17 -12.12 -20.19 0.78
C THR A 17 -11.90 -19.03 -0.18
N GLN A 18 -11.14 -18.00 0.21
CA GLN A 18 -10.92 -16.80 -0.61
C GLN A 18 -9.63 -16.82 -1.41
N LEU A 19 -8.58 -17.49 -0.89
CA LEU A 19 -7.26 -17.49 -1.50
C LEU A 19 -6.88 -18.84 -2.11
N GLY A 20 -7.59 -19.92 -1.78
CA GLY A 20 -7.24 -21.27 -2.21
C GLY A 20 -6.05 -21.85 -1.45
N GLU A 21 -5.73 -21.31 -0.25
CA GLU A 21 -4.63 -21.81 0.57
C GLU A 21 -4.96 -23.20 1.10
N ASP A 22 -4.13 -24.18 0.75
CA ASP A 22 -4.18 -25.53 1.31
C ASP A 22 -2.95 -25.74 2.20
N PRO A 23 -3.13 -25.91 3.52
CA PRO A 23 -2.03 -26.12 4.45
C PRO A 23 -1.09 -27.30 4.08
N LYS A 24 -1.62 -28.32 3.38
CA LYS A 24 -0.82 -29.47 2.92
C LYS A 24 0.19 -29.10 1.84
N ASN A 25 -0.12 -28.08 1.02
CA ASN A 25 0.67 -27.69 -0.12
C ASN A 25 1.42 -26.36 0.08
N THR A 26 1.11 -25.63 1.17
CA THR A 26 1.67 -24.28 1.41
C THR A 26 3.20 -24.27 1.41
N SER A 27 3.85 -25.23 2.08
CA SER A 27 5.31 -25.34 2.08
C SER A 27 5.89 -25.56 0.69
N ALA A 28 5.24 -26.41 -0.13
CA ALA A 28 5.68 -26.65 -1.51
C ALA A 28 5.58 -25.39 -2.39
N HIS A 29 4.54 -24.59 -2.16
CA HIS A 29 4.40 -23.30 -2.85
C HIS A 29 5.49 -22.30 -2.43
N ILE A 30 5.81 -22.20 -1.14
CA ILE A 30 6.88 -21.34 -0.63
C ILE A 30 8.22 -21.78 -1.24
N GLU A 31 8.56 -23.06 -1.19
CA GLU A 31 9.81 -23.60 -1.76
C GLU A 31 9.90 -23.35 -3.28
N SER A 32 8.79 -23.47 -3.99
CA SER A 32 8.75 -23.15 -5.42
C SER A 32 9.05 -21.68 -5.71
N LEU A 33 8.46 -20.75 -4.91
CA LEU A 33 8.73 -19.32 -5.07
C LEU A 33 10.16 -18.97 -4.66
N ARG A 34 10.71 -19.61 -3.60
CA ARG A 34 12.11 -19.45 -3.16
C ARG A 34 13.09 -19.91 -4.22
N ARG A 35 12.86 -21.06 -4.86
CA ARG A 35 13.69 -21.53 -5.99
C ARG A 35 13.65 -20.58 -7.18
N TRP A 36 12.47 -20.04 -7.50
CA TRP A 36 12.38 -19.02 -8.54
C TRP A 36 13.20 -17.78 -8.17
N LEU A 37 13.05 -17.26 -6.94
CA LEU A 37 13.82 -16.11 -6.46
C LEU A 37 15.33 -16.34 -6.56
N SER A 38 15.82 -17.53 -6.16
CA SER A 38 17.23 -17.91 -6.27
C SER A 38 17.74 -17.94 -7.73
N SER A 39 16.84 -18.11 -8.71
CA SER A 39 17.19 -18.08 -10.13
C SER A 39 17.16 -16.68 -10.75
N MET A 40 16.80 -15.65 -9.96
CA MET A 40 16.69 -14.26 -10.41
C MET A 40 17.92 -13.45 -9.96
N PRO A 41 19.00 -13.37 -10.78
CA PRO A 41 20.28 -12.78 -10.35
C PRO A 41 20.20 -11.26 -10.09
N HIS A 42 19.14 -10.62 -10.54
CA HIS A 42 18.90 -9.19 -10.34
C HIS A 42 18.22 -8.86 -9.00
N LEU A 43 17.65 -9.87 -8.31
CA LEU A 43 16.89 -9.67 -7.07
C LEU A 43 17.67 -10.16 -5.85
N THR A 44 17.71 -9.32 -4.82
CA THR A 44 18.06 -9.70 -3.46
C THR A 44 16.98 -9.16 -2.54
N CYS A 45 16.31 -10.01 -1.78
CA CYS A 45 15.28 -9.63 -0.83
C CYS A 45 15.15 -10.72 0.25
N PRO A 46 14.40 -10.48 1.34
CA PRO A 46 14.06 -11.52 2.29
C PRO A 46 13.43 -12.72 1.60
N ASP A 47 13.75 -13.93 2.07
CA ASP A 47 13.25 -15.19 1.53
C ASP A 47 12.63 -16.09 2.60
N ASP A 48 12.38 -15.50 3.78
CA ASP A 48 11.66 -16.19 4.85
C ASP A 48 10.21 -16.50 4.46
N ASP A 49 9.64 -17.49 5.13
CA ASP A 49 8.32 -18.03 4.80
C ASP A 49 7.22 -16.96 4.83
N ASP A 50 7.22 -16.07 5.83
CA ASP A 50 6.20 -15.05 6.00
C ASP A 50 6.25 -14.02 4.87
N PHE A 51 7.45 -13.59 4.47
CA PHE A 51 7.64 -12.67 3.37
C PHE A 51 7.19 -13.27 2.03
N LEU A 52 7.59 -14.49 1.72
CA LEU A 52 7.19 -15.16 0.47
C LEU A 52 5.68 -15.48 0.45
N LEU A 53 5.14 -15.90 1.59
CA LEU A 53 3.73 -16.24 1.73
C LEU A 53 2.81 -15.04 1.55
N MET A 54 3.26 -13.83 1.92
CA MET A 54 2.56 -12.58 1.64
C MET A 54 2.23 -12.43 0.14
N PHE A 55 3.20 -12.67 -0.77
CA PHE A 55 2.99 -12.59 -2.22
C PHE A 55 2.17 -13.76 -2.76
N LEU A 56 2.37 -14.97 -2.25
CA LEU A 56 1.57 -16.14 -2.62
C LEU A 56 0.09 -15.92 -2.28
N ARG A 57 -0.23 -15.49 -1.07
CA ARG A 57 -1.59 -15.17 -0.62
C ARG A 57 -2.23 -14.06 -1.45
N GLN A 58 -1.50 -12.96 -1.67
CA GLN A 58 -1.97 -11.85 -2.49
C GLN A 58 -2.28 -12.29 -3.94
N SER A 59 -1.57 -13.28 -4.43
CA SER A 59 -1.70 -13.84 -5.78
C SER A 59 -2.63 -15.05 -5.86
N LYS A 60 -3.28 -15.44 -4.74
CA LYS A 60 -4.11 -16.65 -4.65
C LYS A 60 -3.35 -17.90 -5.11
N PHE A 61 -2.09 -18.01 -4.71
CA PHE A 61 -1.17 -19.12 -5.05
C PHE A 61 -0.93 -19.31 -6.56
N ILE A 62 -1.22 -18.30 -7.39
CA ILE A 62 -0.86 -18.30 -8.82
C ILE A 62 0.59 -17.82 -8.92
N HIS A 63 1.54 -18.75 -9.14
CA HIS A 63 2.99 -18.50 -9.09
C HIS A 63 3.45 -17.37 -10.02
N ALA A 64 3.03 -17.34 -11.28
CA ALA A 64 3.41 -16.28 -12.21
C ALA A 64 3.04 -14.89 -11.71
N LYS A 65 1.87 -14.75 -11.03
CA LYS A 65 1.47 -13.50 -10.41
C LYS A 65 2.27 -13.18 -9.16
N ALA A 66 2.60 -14.17 -8.33
CA ALA A 66 3.41 -13.98 -7.13
C ALA A 66 4.82 -13.51 -7.49
N GLN A 67 5.43 -14.13 -8.49
CA GLN A 67 6.73 -13.77 -9.04
C GLN A 67 6.75 -12.32 -9.55
N ALA A 68 5.77 -11.96 -10.39
CA ALA A 68 5.65 -10.61 -10.92
C ALA A 68 5.47 -9.56 -9.80
N ARG A 69 4.63 -9.84 -8.81
CA ARG A 69 4.40 -8.93 -7.67
C ARG A 69 5.62 -8.75 -6.79
N LEU A 70 6.35 -9.84 -6.52
CA LEU A 70 7.57 -9.79 -5.74
C LEU A 70 8.63 -8.96 -6.47
N ASP A 71 8.84 -9.19 -7.75
CA ASP A 71 9.78 -8.42 -8.57
C ASP A 71 9.38 -6.94 -8.61
N ASN A 72 8.12 -6.64 -8.91
CA ASN A 72 7.60 -5.26 -8.93
C ASN A 72 7.76 -4.56 -7.57
N PHE A 73 7.48 -5.27 -6.48
CA PHE A 73 7.66 -4.75 -5.12
C PHE A 73 9.11 -4.39 -4.84
N CYS A 74 10.04 -5.31 -5.12
CA CYS A 74 11.47 -5.08 -4.91
C CYS A 74 11.98 -3.91 -5.76
N THR A 75 11.60 -3.87 -7.04
CA THR A 75 12.00 -2.80 -7.95
C THR A 75 11.48 -1.45 -7.49
N LEU A 76 10.18 -1.35 -7.17
CA LEU A 76 9.58 -0.11 -6.68
C LEU A 76 10.25 0.36 -5.38
N SER A 77 10.61 -0.57 -4.51
CA SER A 77 11.23 -0.26 -3.21
C SER A 77 12.62 0.35 -3.35
N THR A 78 13.32 0.11 -4.46
CA THR A 78 14.73 0.50 -4.66
C THR A 78 14.91 1.70 -5.59
N ILE A 79 13.89 2.12 -6.32
CA ILE A 79 13.99 3.25 -7.25
C ILE A 79 13.58 4.57 -6.60
N LYS A 80 14.24 5.66 -7.02
CA LYS A 80 13.88 7.04 -6.61
C LYS A 80 12.76 7.60 -7.50
N SER A 81 11.65 6.89 -7.60
CA SER A 81 10.59 7.27 -8.55
C SER A 81 9.57 8.23 -7.96
N ILE A 82 9.42 8.21 -6.64
CA ILE A 82 8.40 9.00 -5.95
C ILE A 82 9.10 9.83 -4.87
N GLY A 83 9.32 11.13 -5.17
CA GLY A 83 9.81 12.10 -4.21
C GLY A 83 11.27 11.95 -3.77
N ASP A 84 12.13 11.43 -4.63
CA ASP A 84 13.58 11.26 -4.39
C ASP A 84 13.95 10.41 -3.16
N VAL A 85 12.99 9.70 -2.58
CA VAL A 85 13.19 8.81 -1.43
C VAL A 85 13.14 7.36 -1.89
N VAL A 86 14.17 6.59 -1.55
CA VAL A 86 14.19 5.15 -1.75
C VAL A 86 13.38 4.48 -0.63
N TRP A 87 12.34 3.74 -0.98
CA TRP A 87 11.42 3.17 0.01
C TRP A 87 12.04 2.03 0.84
N SER A 88 13.06 1.35 0.32
CA SER A 88 13.83 0.36 1.08
C SER A 88 14.84 0.99 2.06
N SER A 89 15.01 2.32 2.08
CA SER A 89 15.85 2.98 3.08
C SER A 89 15.35 2.68 4.50
N PRO A 90 16.26 2.50 5.46
CA PRO A 90 15.90 2.21 6.84
C PRO A 90 15.09 3.34 7.48
N VAL A 91 14.23 2.95 8.43
CA VAL A 91 13.48 3.92 9.23
C VAL A 91 14.38 4.47 10.34
N ASP A 92 14.61 5.78 10.35
CA ASP A 92 15.24 6.45 11.49
C ASP A 92 14.21 6.62 12.62
N LEU A 93 14.23 5.69 13.58
CA LEU A 93 13.32 5.70 14.74
C LEU A 93 13.55 6.87 15.70
N LYS A 94 14.67 7.62 15.56
CA LYS A 94 14.98 8.79 16.40
C LYS A 94 14.64 10.11 15.71
N SER A 95 14.20 10.05 14.46
CA SER A 95 13.88 11.23 13.66
C SER A 95 12.67 11.98 14.25
N LYS A 96 12.82 13.30 14.41
CA LYS A 96 11.69 14.20 14.76
C LYS A 96 10.61 14.20 13.68
N GLU A 97 11.00 14.04 12.42
CA GLU A 97 10.07 13.93 11.29
C GLU A 97 9.14 12.72 11.46
N LEU A 98 9.70 11.56 11.85
CA LEU A 98 8.89 10.37 12.14
C LEU A 98 7.94 10.62 13.33
N ASP A 99 8.42 11.28 14.39
CA ASP A 99 7.56 11.60 15.53
C ASP A 99 6.39 12.50 15.12
N ASN A 100 6.65 13.54 14.34
CA ASN A 100 5.61 14.44 13.82
C ASN A 100 4.62 13.66 12.95
N TYR A 101 5.11 12.81 12.05
CA TYR A 101 4.27 11.97 11.19
C TYR A 101 3.36 11.03 12.00
N LEU A 102 3.91 10.32 12.99
CA LEU A 102 3.14 9.37 13.81
C LEU A 102 2.14 10.09 14.72
N ASN A 103 2.52 11.24 15.29
CA ASN A 103 1.65 12.04 16.16
C ASN A 103 0.49 12.70 15.39
N ALA A 104 0.69 13.04 14.12
CA ALA A 104 -0.39 13.56 13.28
C ALA A 104 -1.51 12.53 13.02
N GLY A 105 -1.22 11.24 13.18
CA GLY A 105 -2.20 10.20 12.90
C GLY A 105 -2.70 10.20 11.46
N LEU A 106 -1.79 10.45 10.52
CA LEU A 106 -2.12 10.57 9.10
C LEU A 106 -2.52 9.24 8.47
N HIS A 107 -1.80 8.18 8.82
CA HIS A 107 -2.02 6.82 8.33
C HIS A 107 -2.22 5.89 9.53
N LEU A 108 -3.45 5.49 9.77
CA LEU A 108 -3.84 4.71 10.94
C LEU A 108 -4.35 3.32 10.53
N PRO A 109 -3.54 2.26 10.71
CA PRO A 109 -4.07 0.90 10.71
C PRO A 109 -4.93 0.68 11.95
N LEU A 110 -6.21 0.38 11.74
CA LEU A 110 -7.16 0.09 12.81
C LEU A 110 -7.19 -1.41 13.14
N ASP A 111 -7.91 -1.75 14.20
CA ASP A 111 -8.16 -3.13 14.60
C ASP A 111 -8.91 -3.91 13.51
N TYR A 112 -8.92 -5.23 13.59
CA TYR A 112 -9.63 -6.08 12.63
C TYR A 112 -11.13 -6.10 12.94
N MET A 113 -11.93 -5.94 11.89
CA MET A 113 -13.37 -6.06 11.95
C MET A 113 -13.82 -7.50 12.22
N GLU A 114 -15.08 -7.70 12.63
CA GLU A 114 -15.62 -9.01 12.94
C GLU A 114 -15.53 -10.00 11.78
N ASP A 115 -15.71 -9.53 10.55
CA ASP A 115 -15.57 -10.35 9.34
C ASP A 115 -14.11 -10.68 8.94
N GLY A 116 -13.15 -10.11 9.65
CA GLY A 116 -11.71 -10.36 9.49
C GLY A 116 -10.99 -9.37 8.60
N LYS A 117 -11.66 -8.40 7.99
CA LYS A 117 -10.99 -7.32 7.24
C LYS A 117 -10.26 -6.37 8.19
N SER A 118 -9.16 -5.78 7.73
CA SER A 118 -8.51 -4.64 8.39
C SER A 118 -9.02 -3.33 7.81
N CYS A 119 -8.91 -2.24 8.58
CA CYS A 119 -9.11 -0.90 8.05
C CYS A 119 -7.78 -0.13 8.04
N PHE A 120 -7.52 0.57 6.94
CA PHE A 120 -6.44 1.53 6.81
C PHE A 120 -7.06 2.92 6.63
N TRP A 121 -7.10 3.69 7.72
CA TRP A 121 -7.65 5.03 7.73
C TRP A 121 -6.57 6.05 7.40
N ILE A 122 -6.78 6.80 6.34
CA ILE A 122 -5.88 7.82 5.81
C ILE A 122 -6.55 9.18 5.95
N ARG A 123 -5.87 10.13 6.59
CA ARG A 123 -6.40 11.45 6.96
C ARG A 123 -5.58 12.58 6.32
N PRO A 124 -5.73 12.86 5.02
CA PRO A 124 -4.92 13.86 4.31
C PRO A 124 -5.00 15.27 4.92
N GLY A 125 -6.12 15.62 5.55
CA GLY A 125 -6.31 16.96 6.14
C GLY A 125 -5.37 17.30 7.29
N VAL A 126 -4.76 16.30 7.95
CA VAL A 126 -3.78 16.53 9.03
C VAL A 126 -2.34 16.61 8.50
N TRP A 127 -2.12 16.41 7.19
CA TRP A 127 -0.82 16.50 6.57
C TRP A 127 -0.41 17.97 6.38
N ASP A 128 0.75 18.33 6.93
CA ASP A 128 1.42 19.60 6.64
C ASP A 128 2.53 19.40 5.61
N PRO A 129 2.36 19.89 4.36
CA PRO A 129 3.37 19.75 3.31
C PRO A 129 4.63 20.60 3.55
N ASP A 130 4.65 21.53 4.52
CA ASP A 130 5.85 22.27 4.91
C ASP A 130 6.74 21.45 5.82
N GLU A 131 6.14 20.66 6.70
CA GLU A 131 6.88 19.81 7.64
C GLU A 131 7.26 18.46 7.04
N LEU A 132 6.40 17.91 6.16
CA LEU A 132 6.59 16.60 5.57
C LEU A 132 6.40 16.67 4.05
N PRO A 133 7.48 16.71 3.25
CA PRO A 133 7.40 16.64 1.81
C PRO A 133 6.67 15.40 1.31
N ILE A 134 5.96 15.51 0.17
CA ILE A 134 5.12 14.42 -0.37
C ILE A 134 5.89 13.11 -0.58
N GLY A 135 7.16 13.16 -0.96
CA GLY A 135 8.00 11.96 -1.11
C GLY A 135 8.20 11.22 0.21
N ARG A 136 8.38 11.96 1.31
CA ARG A 136 8.48 11.41 2.67
C ARG A 136 7.15 10.88 3.15
N LEU A 137 6.04 11.56 2.79
CA LEU A 137 4.70 11.07 3.05
C LEU A 137 4.49 9.67 2.45
N PHE A 138 4.81 9.47 1.17
CA PHE A 138 4.69 8.17 0.52
C PHE A 138 5.66 7.12 1.08
N TYR A 139 6.87 7.54 1.48
CA TYR A 139 7.81 6.66 2.16
C TYR A 139 7.21 6.10 3.46
N TYR A 140 6.65 6.95 4.33
CA TYR A 140 6.04 6.47 5.56
C TYR A 140 4.75 5.67 5.31
N ALA A 141 3.95 6.07 4.32
CA ALA A 141 2.78 5.28 3.90
C ALA A 141 3.19 3.87 3.47
N TYR A 142 4.27 3.74 2.67
CA TYR A 142 4.83 2.44 2.29
C TYR A 142 5.26 1.63 3.51
N LYS A 143 5.96 2.24 4.47
CA LYS A 143 6.39 1.55 5.70
C LYS A 143 5.19 1.04 6.52
N VAL A 144 4.15 1.85 6.68
CA VAL A 144 2.92 1.40 7.37
C VAL A 144 2.25 0.26 6.61
N ILE A 145 2.12 0.36 5.29
CA ILE A 145 1.53 -0.68 4.45
C ILE A 145 2.34 -1.99 4.55
N PHE A 146 3.67 -1.91 4.52
CA PHE A 146 4.54 -3.08 4.65
C PHE A 146 4.37 -3.74 6.02
N MET A 147 4.37 -2.96 7.10
CA MET A 147 4.09 -3.45 8.45
C MET A 147 2.72 -4.15 8.54
N MET A 148 1.68 -3.59 7.91
CA MET A 148 0.36 -4.22 7.85
C MET A 148 0.39 -5.52 7.05
N ALA A 149 1.10 -5.56 5.93
CA ALA A 149 1.10 -6.69 5.00
C ALA A 149 1.80 -7.93 5.56
N LEU A 150 2.78 -7.75 6.43
CA LEU A 150 3.44 -8.86 7.13
C LEU A 150 2.55 -9.51 8.21
N ASP A 151 1.49 -8.84 8.65
CA ASP A 151 0.44 -9.53 9.40
C ASP A 151 -0.43 -10.34 8.43
N ALA A 152 -0.31 -11.66 8.49
CA ALA A 152 -1.03 -12.56 7.60
C ALA A 152 -2.54 -12.30 7.55
N ARG A 153 -3.14 -11.84 8.67
CA ARG A 153 -4.55 -11.51 8.76
C ARG A 153 -4.96 -10.42 7.79
N THR A 154 -4.10 -9.41 7.58
CA THR A 154 -4.35 -8.30 6.65
C THR A 154 -4.51 -8.80 5.21
N ILE A 155 -3.62 -9.68 4.75
CA ILE A 155 -3.70 -10.20 3.39
C ILE A 155 -4.86 -11.20 3.25
N ILE A 156 -5.06 -12.05 4.24
CA ILE A 156 -6.12 -13.07 4.22
C ILE A 156 -7.51 -12.41 4.28
N GLY A 157 -7.75 -11.53 5.24
CA GLY A 157 -9.01 -10.84 5.40
C GLY A 157 -9.27 -9.78 4.32
N GLY A 158 -8.20 -9.20 3.80
CA GLY A 158 -8.26 -8.00 2.96
C GLY A 158 -8.38 -6.73 3.78
N SER A 159 -8.40 -5.59 3.10
CA SER A 159 -8.37 -4.29 3.75
C SER A 159 -9.44 -3.36 3.18
N VAL A 160 -10.07 -2.59 4.05
CA VAL A 160 -10.83 -1.40 3.66
C VAL A 160 -9.88 -0.20 3.78
N VAL A 161 -9.81 0.61 2.75
CA VAL A 161 -9.05 1.88 2.78
C VAL A 161 -10.07 3.01 2.89
N LEU A 162 -10.05 3.72 4.01
CA LEU A 162 -10.87 4.92 4.23
C LEU A 162 -9.98 6.15 4.05
N LEU A 163 -10.28 6.97 3.04
CA LEU A 163 -9.66 8.27 2.83
C LEU A 163 -10.60 9.34 3.36
N ASP A 164 -10.25 9.92 4.48
CA ASP A 164 -11.00 10.96 5.17
C ASP A 164 -10.38 12.34 4.91
N PHE A 165 -11.02 13.11 4.05
CA PHE A 165 -10.56 14.43 3.66
C PHE A 165 -11.02 15.56 4.58
N THR A 166 -11.54 15.24 5.76
CA THR A 166 -11.90 16.23 6.78
C THR A 166 -10.72 17.16 7.06
N GLY A 167 -10.94 18.46 6.99
CA GLY A 167 -9.90 19.47 7.20
C GLY A 167 -8.92 19.67 6.03
N SER A 168 -9.06 18.91 4.92
CA SER A 168 -8.23 19.10 3.74
C SER A 168 -8.50 20.43 3.06
N THR A 169 -7.43 21.10 2.63
CA THR A 169 -7.47 22.39 1.94
C THR A 169 -6.69 22.33 0.62
N SER A 170 -6.75 23.38 -0.18
CA SER A 170 -5.94 23.49 -1.39
C SER A 170 -4.43 23.43 -1.12
N ARG A 171 -3.98 23.73 0.11
CA ARG A 171 -2.57 23.69 0.49
C ARG A 171 -1.93 22.33 0.25
N GLN A 172 -2.64 21.23 0.54
CA GLN A 172 -2.16 19.87 0.33
C GLN A 172 -2.00 19.50 -1.16
N ILE A 173 -2.62 20.24 -2.06
CA ILE A 173 -2.59 19.94 -3.51
C ILE A 173 -1.76 20.97 -4.29
N VAL A 174 -1.86 22.26 -3.96
CA VAL A 174 -1.33 23.35 -4.78
C VAL A 174 0.10 23.73 -4.42
N LYS A 175 0.53 23.44 -3.19
CA LYS A 175 1.83 23.91 -2.68
C LYS A 175 3.03 23.33 -3.43
N ASP A 176 2.96 22.06 -3.83
CA ASP A 176 3.98 21.42 -4.67
C ASP A 176 3.39 21.09 -6.04
N PRO A 177 3.86 21.75 -7.12
CA PRO A 177 3.41 21.47 -8.49
C PRO A 177 3.59 19.99 -8.89
N ASN A 178 4.49 19.27 -8.20
CA ASN A 178 4.73 17.86 -8.46
C ASN A 178 3.76 16.93 -7.72
N VAL A 179 2.94 17.43 -6.79
CA VAL A 179 2.01 16.59 -6.01
C VAL A 179 1.16 15.70 -6.92
N MET A 180 0.54 16.27 -7.95
CA MET A 180 -0.30 15.51 -8.87
C MET A 180 0.49 14.47 -9.68
N LYS A 181 1.72 14.81 -10.08
CA LYS A 181 2.64 13.89 -10.76
C LYS A 181 3.06 12.74 -9.83
N LEU A 182 3.35 13.02 -8.58
CA LEU A 182 3.72 12.02 -7.59
C LEU A 182 2.54 11.12 -7.22
N TRP A 183 1.34 11.69 -7.11
CA TRP A 183 0.11 10.93 -6.93
C TRP A 183 -0.15 9.97 -8.10
N SER A 184 -0.03 10.45 -9.34
CA SER A 184 -0.24 9.60 -10.52
C SER A 184 0.77 8.43 -10.56
N ARG A 185 2.02 8.68 -10.21
CA ARG A 185 3.06 7.64 -10.08
C ARG A 185 2.72 6.62 -8.99
N PHE A 186 2.29 7.08 -7.82
CA PHE A 186 1.88 6.19 -6.75
C PHE A 186 0.71 5.30 -7.17
N LEU A 187 -0.28 5.86 -7.89
CA LEU A 187 -1.40 5.11 -8.42
C LEU A 187 -0.96 4.08 -9.47
N GLN A 188 -0.03 4.45 -10.35
CA GLN A 188 0.54 3.51 -11.33
C GLN A 188 1.28 2.37 -10.65
N ALA A 189 2.13 2.65 -9.66
CA ALA A 189 2.83 1.65 -8.85
C ALA A 189 1.85 0.68 -8.19
N ARG A 190 0.72 1.18 -7.72
CA ARG A 190 -0.36 0.36 -7.16
C ARG A 190 -1.05 -0.49 -8.23
N ASN A 191 -1.30 0.04 -9.41
CA ASN A 191 -1.92 -0.70 -10.52
C ASN A 191 -1.06 -1.85 -11.03
N ALA A 192 0.24 -1.70 -10.97
CA ALA A 192 1.17 -2.76 -11.29
C ALA A 192 1.28 -3.82 -10.18
N GLU A 193 0.43 -3.70 -9.18
CA GLU A 193 0.34 -4.68 -8.11
C GLU A 193 1.64 -4.79 -7.28
N ALA A 194 2.46 -3.73 -7.31
CA ALA A 194 3.71 -3.66 -6.56
C ALA A 194 3.50 -3.42 -5.05
N MET A 195 2.31 -2.99 -4.63
CA MET A 195 2.00 -2.78 -3.22
C MET A 195 1.37 -4.03 -2.62
N PRO A 196 1.88 -4.54 -1.48
CA PRO A 196 1.37 -5.76 -0.86
C PRO A 196 0.06 -5.51 -0.09
N MET A 197 -0.98 -5.11 -0.80
CA MET A 197 -2.31 -4.86 -0.25
C MET A 197 -3.38 -5.62 -1.03
N ARG A 198 -4.46 -5.99 -0.34
CA ARG A 198 -5.66 -6.59 -0.94
C ARG A 198 -6.90 -5.76 -0.58
N PRO A 199 -7.08 -4.55 -1.16
CA PRO A 199 -8.21 -3.70 -0.81
C PRO A 199 -9.52 -4.33 -1.28
N CYS A 200 -10.49 -4.37 -0.38
CA CYS A 200 -11.87 -4.80 -0.63
C CYS A 200 -12.73 -3.60 -1.03
N HIS A 201 -12.65 -2.52 -0.26
CA HIS A 201 -13.25 -1.22 -0.56
C HIS A 201 -12.22 -0.10 -0.42
N ILE A 202 -12.44 0.98 -1.18
CA ILE A 202 -11.74 2.25 -1.05
C ILE A 202 -12.83 3.30 -0.91
N ILE A 203 -13.00 3.80 0.31
CA ILE A 203 -14.06 4.72 0.68
C ILE A 203 -13.47 6.12 0.77
N PHE A 204 -14.09 7.07 0.09
CA PHE A 204 -13.74 8.48 0.13
C PHE A 204 -14.81 9.21 0.94
N TYR A 205 -14.38 10.00 1.92
CA TYR A 205 -15.24 10.75 2.81
C TYR A 205 -14.77 12.21 2.89
N ASN A 206 -15.73 13.14 2.93
CA ASN A 206 -15.49 14.59 2.89
C ASN A 206 -14.61 15.05 1.70
N GLU A 207 -14.75 14.38 0.57
CA GLU A 207 -13.89 14.59 -0.59
C GLU A 207 -14.06 15.95 -1.29
N GLY A 208 -15.17 16.67 -1.10
CA GLY A 208 -15.38 18.03 -1.58
C GLY A 208 -14.98 18.30 -3.04
N LYS A 209 -15.24 19.49 -3.53
CA LYS A 209 -14.89 19.91 -4.92
C LYS A 209 -13.39 19.89 -5.21
N LEU A 210 -12.56 20.00 -4.17
CA LEU A 210 -11.10 20.00 -4.31
C LEU A 210 -10.58 18.69 -4.95
N LEU A 211 -11.29 17.60 -4.74
CA LEU A 211 -10.90 16.28 -5.23
C LEU A 211 -11.45 15.92 -6.61
N ASP A 212 -12.27 16.74 -7.24
CA ASP A 212 -12.81 16.43 -8.56
C ASP A 212 -11.70 16.19 -9.59
N THR A 213 -10.64 17.01 -9.55
CA THR A 213 -9.46 16.82 -10.42
C THR A 213 -8.70 15.52 -10.08
N MET A 214 -8.49 15.25 -8.78
CA MET A 214 -7.84 14.00 -8.34
C MET A 214 -8.69 12.78 -8.69
N LYS A 215 -10.01 12.87 -8.56
CA LYS A 215 -10.95 11.82 -8.95
C LYS A 215 -10.77 11.44 -10.42
N ASN A 216 -10.73 12.43 -11.31
CA ASN A 216 -10.55 12.18 -12.74
C ASN A 216 -9.21 11.46 -13.03
N ILE A 217 -8.12 11.90 -12.38
CA ILE A 217 -6.81 11.27 -12.51
C ILE A 217 -6.86 9.84 -11.97
N MET A 218 -7.43 9.64 -10.78
CA MET A 218 -7.55 8.30 -10.21
C MET A 218 -8.38 7.38 -11.11
N MET A 219 -9.51 7.86 -11.62
CA MET A 219 -10.38 7.07 -12.51
C MET A 219 -9.69 6.75 -13.84
N PHE A 220 -8.82 7.63 -14.35
CA PHE A 220 -8.04 7.36 -15.55
C PHE A 220 -7.03 6.22 -15.37
N TYR A 221 -6.26 6.23 -14.26
CA TYR A 221 -5.21 5.25 -14.02
C TYR A 221 -5.68 3.94 -13.40
N MET A 222 -6.88 3.86 -12.81
CA MET A 222 -7.35 2.66 -12.12
C MET A 222 -7.95 1.64 -13.06
N LYS A 223 -7.58 0.34 -12.85
CA LYS A 223 -8.24 -0.80 -13.50
C LYS A 223 -9.71 -0.89 -13.09
N GLU A 224 -10.60 -1.36 -13.98
CA GLU A 224 -12.04 -1.46 -13.74
C GLU A 224 -12.40 -2.18 -12.43
N LYS A 225 -11.69 -3.26 -12.12
CA LYS A 225 -11.83 -3.97 -10.85
C LYS A 225 -11.56 -3.09 -9.62
N MET A 226 -10.68 -2.09 -9.72
CA MET A 226 -10.42 -1.17 -8.62
C MET A 226 -11.48 -0.07 -8.57
N LYS A 227 -11.94 0.41 -9.73
CA LYS A 227 -13.03 1.39 -9.82
C LYS A 227 -14.30 0.87 -9.16
N SER A 228 -14.66 -0.41 -9.38
CA SER A 228 -15.84 -1.04 -8.77
C SER A 228 -15.78 -1.16 -7.24
N ARG A 229 -14.62 -0.93 -6.62
CA ARG A 229 -14.42 -0.93 -5.17
C ARG A 229 -14.37 0.46 -4.56
N MET A 230 -14.42 1.50 -5.39
CA MET A 230 -14.39 2.88 -4.94
C MET A 230 -15.80 3.36 -4.60
N VAL A 231 -15.95 3.91 -3.41
CA VAL A 231 -17.21 4.46 -2.92
C VAL A 231 -16.99 5.92 -2.51
N TRP A 232 -17.82 6.81 -3.01
CA TRP A 232 -17.76 8.24 -2.74
C TRP A 232 -18.92 8.60 -1.81
N CYS A 233 -18.60 9.02 -0.59
CA CYS A 233 -19.60 9.25 0.45
C CYS A 233 -20.02 10.72 0.58
N GLY A 234 -19.26 11.67 0.00
CA GLY A 234 -19.46 13.08 0.30
C GLY A 234 -19.25 13.31 1.80
N SER A 235 -20.13 14.10 2.40
CA SER A 235 -20.15 14.35 3.85
C SER A 235 -21.07 13.38 4.64
N ASP A 236 -21.58 12.35 3.97
CA ASP A 236 -22.52 11.40 4.59
C ASP A 236 -21.75 10.28 5.30
N THR A 237 -21.69 10.36 6.63
CA THR A 237 -21.01 9.38 7.46
C THR A 237 -21.74 8.03 7.48
N GLU A 238 -23.08 8.02 7.43
CA GLU A 238 -23.83 6.77 7.45
C GLU A 238 -23.54 5.90 6.22
N LYS A 239 -23.28 6.52 5.07
CA LYS A 239 -22.90 5.82 3.86
C LYS A 239 -21.58 5.03 4.00
N ILE A 240 -20.66 5.47 4.87
CA ILE A 240 -19.45 4.69 5.23
C ILE A 240 -19.88 3.36 5.85
N PHE A 241 -20.80 3.40 6.82
CA PHE A 241 -21.24 2.24 7.57
C PHE A 241 -22.21 1.36 6.78
N GLU A 242 -23.00 1.93 5.87
CA GLU A 242 -23.80 1.15 4.91
C GLU A 242 -22.89 0.36 3.95
N THR A 243 -21.79 0.98 3.50
CA THR A 243 -20.82 0.33 2.61
C THR A 243 -20.06 -0.78 3.33
N GLU A 244 -19.64 -0.54 4.57
CA GLU A 244 -18.82 -1.46 5.35
C GLU A 244 -19.23 -1.39 6.84
N PRO A 245 -20.27 -2.14 7.25
CA PRO A 245 -20.83 -2.05 8.62
C PRO A 245 -19.82 -2.31 9.73
N GLY A 246 -18.82 -3.16 9.47
CA GLY A 246 -17.75 -3.46 10.43
C GLY A 246 -16.88 -2.26 10.82
N LEU A 247 -16.89 -1.18 10.03
CA LEU A 247 -16.14 0.04 10.35
C LEU A 247 -16.70 0.75 11.59
N ARG A 248 -17.99 0.61 11.90
CA ARG A 248 -18.58 1.24 13.08
C ARG A 248 -17.89 0.82 14.38
N ALA A 249 -17.51 -0.44 14.49
CA ALA A 249 -16.84 -0.97 15.68
C ALA A 249 -15.38 -0.54 15.85
N VAL A 250 -14.71 -0.08 14.78
CA VAL A 250 -13.28 0.23 14.80
C VAL A 250 -12.94 1.71 14.59
N LEU A 251 -13.85 2.48 14.00
CA LEU A 251 -13.70 3.94 13.86
C LEU A 251 -14.07 4.65 15.15
N PRO A 252 -13.39 5.79 15.45
CA PRO A 252 -13.66 6.53 16.69
C PRO A 252 -15.00 7.27 16.65
N PRO A 253 -15.47 7.74 17.84
CA PRO A 253 -16.69 8.54 17.94
C PRO A 253 -16.67 9.83 17.11
N ASP A 254 -15.50 10.42 16.91
CA ASP A 254 -15.33 11.66 16.11
C ASP A 254 -15.86 11.52 14.66
N ILE A 255 -15.93 10.30 14.15
CA ILE A 255 -16.47 9.99 12.80
C ILE A 255 -17.71 9.08 12.89
N GLY A 256 -18.41 9.09 14.04
CA GLY A 256 -19.65 8.34 14.22
C GLY A 256 -19.50 6.84 14.50
N GLY A 257 -18.28 6.38 14.82
CA GLY A 257 -18.01 4.99 15.21
C GLY A 257 -18.15 4.76 16.71
N ASP A 258 -18.02 3.50 17.12
CA ASP A 258 -18.06 3.03 18.51
C ASP A 258 -16.67 2.54 18.97
N GLY A 259 -15.64 2.78 18.17
CA GLY A 259 -14.28 2.34 18.46
C GLY A 259 -13.56 3.19 19.50
N LYS A 260 -12.25 2.98 19.63
CA LYS A 260 -11.41 3.72 20.57
C LYS A 260 -11.33 5.20 20.19
N PRO A 261 -11.13 6.11 21.15
CA PRO A 261 -10.84 7.51 20.87
C PRO A 261 -9.65 7.66 19.91
N LEU A 262 -9.68 8.72 19.08
CA LEU A 262 -8.63 8.97 18.08
C LEU A 262 -7.22 9.00 18.69
N GLU A 263 -7.06 9.66 19.84
CA GLU A 263 -5.77 9.74 20.53
C GLU A 263 -5.22 8.35 20.89
N ASP A 264 -6.08 7.45 21.38
CA ASP A 264 -5.68 6.08 21.73
C ASP A 264 -5.24 5.30 20.49
N LEU A 265 -5.90 5.51 19.34
CA LEU A 265 -5.54 4.92 18.06
C LEU A 265 -4.17 5.42 17.58
N ILE A 266 -3.91 6.72 17.72
CA ILE A 266 -2.61 7.33 17.37
C ILE A 266 -1.50 6.73 18.24
N GLN A 267 -1.68 6.67 19.55
CA GLN A 267 -0.68 6.14 20.48
C GLN A 267 -0.44 4.63 20.25
N ALA A 268 -1.49 3.86 20.01
CA ALA A 268 -1.38 2.44 19.69
C ALA A 268 -0.61 2.21 18.38
N ASN A 269 -0.88 3.02 17.34
CA ASN A 269 -0.17 2.95 16.07
C ASN A 269 1.31 3.34 16.22
N LYS A 270 1.59 4.42 16.95
CA LYS A 270 2.96 4.87 17.25
C LYS A 270 3.76 3.76 17.95
N LYS A 271 3.18 3.13 18.97
CA LYS A 271 3.78 2.01 19.67
C LYS A 271 4.03 0.82 18.73
N ARG A 272 3.01 0.40 17.97
CA ARG A 272 3.10 -0.72 17.01
C ARG A 272 4.18 -0.49 15.95
N PHE A 273 4.25 0.71 15.37
CA PHE A 273 5.23 1.06 14.36
C PHE A 273 6.66 0.98 14.92
N ARG A 274 6.91 1.56 16.11
CA ARG A 274 8.22 1.54 16.75
C ARG A 274 8.64 0.15 17.20
N GLU A 275 7.73 -0.66 17.71
CA GLU A 275 8.00 -2.05 18.07
C GLU A 275 8.31 -2.92 16.84
N PHE A 276 7.63 -2.67 15.73
CA PHE A 276 7.87 -3.41 14.49
C PHE A 276 9.24 -3.09 13.91
N TYR A 277 9.53 -1.83 13.64
CA TYR A 277 10.80 -1.40 13.05
C TYR A 277 11.97 -1.42 14.04
N GLY A 278 11.72 -1.43 15.34
CA GLY A 278 12.72 -1.63 16.38
C GLY A 278 13.34 -3.03 16.39
N LYS A 279 12.70 -4.00 15.75
CA LYS A 279 13.24 -5.37 15.55
C LYS A 279 14.09 -5.50 14.29
N GLY A 280 14.16 -4.46 13.48
CA GLY A 280 14.82 -4.40 12.18
C GLY A 280 13.83 -4.11 11.06
N ASP A 281 14.35 -3.57 9.96
CA ASP A 281 13.58 -3.27 8.77
C ASP A 281 13.93 -4.26 7.66
N ALA A 282 13.11 -5.28 7.46
CA ALA A 282 13.35 -6.30 6.44
C ALA A 282 13.48 -5.71 5.01
N THR A 283 12.93 -4.51 4.78
CA THR A 283 13.05 -3.85 3.47
C THR A 283 14.47 -3.38 3.17
N GLU A 284 15.33 -3.21 4.19
CA GLU A 284 16.73 -2.85 4.01
C GLU A 284 17.54 -3.92 3.25
N ALA A 285 17.10 -5.17 3.28
CA ALA A 285 17.75 -6.25 2.53
C ALA A 285 17.43 -6.20 1.03
N ILE A 286 16.46 -5.38 0.60
CA ILE A 286 16.02 -5.36 -0.79
C ILE A 286 17.04 -4.62 -1.65
N ARG A 287 17.52 -5.32 -2.70
CA ARG A 287 18.40 -4.77 -3.76
C ARG A 287 17.90 -5.26 -5.11
N VAL A 288 18.01 -4.39 -6.11
CA VAL A 288 17.73 -4.76 -7.50
C VAL A 288 18.88 -4.27 -8.37
N ASP A 289 19.52 -5.21 -9.07
CA ASP A 289 20.56 -4.93 -10.07
C ASP A 289 19.99 -5.11 -11.47
N GLU A 290 19.48 -4.03 -12.04
CA GLU A 290 18.84 -4.05 -13.36
C GLU A 290 19.77 -4.56 -14.49
N SER A 291 21.10 -4.48 -14.32
CA SER A 291 22.06 -4.97 -15.30
C SER A 291 22.03 -6.50 -15.42
N LYS A 292 21.62 -7.17 -14.35
CA LYS A 292 21.51 -8.64 -14.28
C LYS A 292 20.11 -9.16 -14.54
N ARG A 293 19.15 -8.27 -14.82
CA ARG A 293 17.75 -8.69 -15.04
C ARG A 293 17.63 -9.58 -16.27
N PRO A 294 17.09 -10.81 -16.16
CA PRO A 294 16.84 -11.69 -17.30
C PRO A 294 15.86 -11.06 -18.30
N LEU A 295 16.02 -11.36 -19.58
CA LEU A 295 15.12 -10.86 -20.63
C LEU A 295 13.67 -11.27 -20.38
N SER A 296 13.44 -12.48 -19.89
CA SER A 296 12.10 -12.99 -19.52
C SER A 296 11.43 -12.22 -18.38
N ALA A 297 12.21 -11.58 -17.49
CA ALA A 297 11.70 -10.77 -16.39
C ALA A 297 11.52 -9.29 -16.76
N ARG A 298 11.99 -8.85 -17.96
CA ARG A 298 11.88 -7.43 -18.36
C ARG A 298 10.47 -7.00 -18.65
N ASP A 299 9.61 -7.88 -19.10
CA ASP A 299 8.23 -7.57 -19.46
C ASP A 299 7.38 -7.17 -18.23
N PHE A 300 7.73 -7.67 -17.03
CA PHE A 300 7.03 -7.30 -15.81
C PHE A 300 7.21 -5.82 -15.41
N LEU A 301 8.24 -5.16 -15.90
CA LEU A 301 8.66 -3.83 -15.47
C LEU A 301 8.65 -2.80 -16.58
N GLN A 302 8.17 -3.14 -17.77
CA GLN A 302 8.16 -2.20 -18.90
C GLN A 302 7.48 -0.89 -18.50
N GLU A 303 6.39 -0.96 -17.73
CA GLU A 303 5.68 0.21 -17.21
C GLU A 303 6.48 1.03 -16.18
N TYR A 304 7.53 0.43 -15.55
CA TYR A 304 8.33 1.09 -14.49
C TYR A 304 9.72 1.53 -14.94
N LYS A 305 10.26 1.02 -16.02
CA LYS A 305 11.55 1.45 -16.55
C LYS A 305 11.56 2.93 -16.90
N ASP A 306 10.41 3.45 -17.29
CA ASP A 306 10.21 4.85 -17.63
C ASP A 306 10.03 5.74 -16.40
N TYR A 307 10.02 5.19 -15.19
CA TYR A 307 9.91 5.94 -13.92
C TYR A 307 11.21 6.62 -13.48
N ASN A 308 12.29 6.52 -14.23
CA ASN A 308 13.45 7.33 -13.96
C ASN A 308 13.04 8.81 -14.13
N ALA A 309 13.19 9.62 -13.06
CA ALA A 309 12.78 11.02 -13.05
C ALA A 309 13.37 11.85 -14.21
N ASN A 310 14.51 11.40 -14.76
CA ASN A 310 15.19 12.01 -15.92
C ASN A 310 14.60 11.58 -17.27
N VAL A 311 13.71 10.60 -17.32
CA VAL A 311 13.14 10.04 -18.56
C VAL A 311 11.67 10.43 -18.75
N MET A 312 11.03 11.02 -17.72
CA MET A 312 9.66 11.53 -17.82
C MET A 312 9.58 12.74 -18.75
N GLY A 313 9.51 12.50 -19.99
CA GLY A 313 9.47 13.45 -21.11
C GLY A 313 9.97 12.84 -22.41
N LYS A 314 10.66 11.69 -22.34
CA LYS A 314 11.17 10.99 -23.54
C LYS A 314 10.55 9.60 -23.79
N GLY A 315 9.84 9.04 -22.81
CA GLY A 315 9.19 7.73 -22.92
C GLY A 315 7.93 7.64 -22.06
N GLY A 316 7.33 8.78 -21.74
CA GLY A 316 6.16 8.82 -20.88
C GLY A 316 5.01 8.02 -21.48
N THR A 317 4.23 7.37 -20.64
CA THR A 317 2.90 6.83 -20.91
C THR A 317 1.89 7.89 -21.36
N TYR A 318 2.37 9.03 -21.84
CA TYR A 318 1.61 9.90 -22.73
C TYR A 318 1.51 9.15 -24.06
N VAL A 319 0.40 8.46 -24.26
CA VAL A 319 -0.05 8.19 -25.62
C VAL A 319 0.05 9.53 -26.34
N LYS A 320 0.94 9.64 -27.34
CA LYS A 320 0.86 10.70 -28.31
C LYS A 320 -0.57 10.65 -28.80
N MET A 321 -1.38 11.61 -28.38
CA MET A 321 -2.59 11.87 -29.12
C MET A 321 -2.11 12.36 -30.47
N ASP A 322 -2.33 11.53 -31.48
CA ASP A 322 -2.11 11.91 -32.87
C ASP A 322 -2.90 13.20 -33.10
N GLN A 323 -2.21 14.26 -33.53
CA GLN A 323 -2.82 15.55 -33.83
C GLN A 323 -3.69 15.50 -35.12
N GLY A 324 -4.35 14.38 -35.35
CA GLY A 324 -5.12 14.07 -36.53
C GLY A 324 -6.63 13.91 -36.33
N GLU A 325 -7.13 13.96 -35.09
CA GLU A 325 -8.57 13.84 -34.83
C GLU A 325 -9.04 14.98 -33.89
N ILE A 326 -9.25 16.13 -34.44
CA ILE A 326 -10.18 17.18 -33.97
C ILE A 326 -11.25 17.33 -35.02
#